data_d319bf19bf7a26862386588fc87637cf
#
_entry.id   d319bf19bf7a26862386588fc87637cf
#
_cell.length_a   1.000
_cell.length_b   1.000
_cell.length_c   1.000
_cell.angle_alpha   90.00
_cell.angle_beta   90.00
_cell.angle_gamma   90.00
#
_symmetry.space_group_name_H-M   'P 1'
#
loop_
_entity.id
_entity.type
_entity.pdbx_description
1 polymer ?
#
loop_
_entity_poly.entity_id
_entity_poly.type
_entity_poly.pdbx_seq_one_letter_code
_entity_poly.pdbx_strand_id
1 'polypeptide(L)'
;MDKQTKLDALVEEIVKEKICPNLADQATQLVMGDGNPDADIIFIGEAPGKNEDLQGKPFVGAAGKFLDEMLKSANLQRSDVYITNIVKYRPPNNRDPLPEEKRQFWPYLLRQLEIIQPKAILTLGRHSGGGFIPGLQISKEHGRPRKVRLHELEFVVIPLYHPAAALYNGGMRQTLIDDFIQAVEFVKNSGA
;
A
#
# COMPACT_ATOMS: atom_id res chain seq x y z
N MET A 1 -9.49 -7.46 -22.01
CA MET A 1 -8.25 -7.77 -21.24
C MET A 1 -8.62 -7.65 -19.78
N ASP A 2 -8.44 -8.71 -19.00
CA ASP A 2 -8.73 -8.70 -17.57
C ASP A 2 -7.75 -7.82 -16.79
N LYS A 3 -8.06 -7.54 -15.52
CA LYS A 3 -7.25 -6.64 -14.69
C LYS A 3 -5.86 -7.19 -14.42
N GLN A 4 -5.72 -8.51 -14.23
CA GLN A 4 -4.43 -9.14 -14.00
C GLN A 4 -3.50 -8.94 -15.21
N THR A 5 -3.99 -9.21 -16.41
CA THR A 5 -3.22 -8.99 -17.65
C THR A 5 -2.76 -7.52 -17.78
N LYS A 6 -3.61 -6.55 -17.40
CA LYS A 6 -3.23 -5.13 -17.42
C LYS A 6 -2.15 -4.80 -16.38
N LEU A 7 -2.22 -5.41 -15.19
CA LEU A 7 -1.19 -5.26 -14.16
C LEU A 7 0.13 -5.88 -14.60
N ASP A 8 0.09 -7.04 -15.25
CA ASP A 8 1.29 -7.71 -15.79
C ASP A 8 1.96 -6.87 -16.88
N ALA A 9 1.18 -6.26 -17.77
CA ALA A 9 1.69 -5.33 -18.77
C ALA A 9 2.35 -4.09 -18.15
N LEU A 10 1.80 -3.60 -17.04
CA LEU A 10 2.39 -2.48 -16.30
C LEU A 10 3.71 -2.86 -15.64
N VAL A 11 3.83 -4.09 -15.13
CA VAL A 11 5.10 -4.66 -14.64
C VAL A 11 6.14 -4.70 -15.74
N GLU A 12 5.78 -5.26 -16.91
CA GLU A 12 6.70 -5.35 -18.07
C GLU A 12 7.19 -3.96 -18.50
N GLU A 13 6.32 -2.96 -18.53
CA GLU A 13 6.66 -1.57 -18.87
C GLU A 13 7.67 -0.99 -17.86
N ILE A 14 7.40 -1.09 -16.55
CA ILE A 14 8.28 -0.57 -15.50
C ILE A 14 9.69 -1.18 -15.61
N VAL A 15 9.76 -2.48 -15.82
CA VAL A 15 11.04 -3.21 -15.93
C VAL A 15 11.76 -2.83 -17.22
N LYS A 16 11.06 -2.83 -18.36
CA LYS A 16 11.63 -2.51 -19.69
C LYS A 16 12.17 -1.09 -19.77
N GLU A 17 11.40 -0.14 -19.25
CA GLU A 17 11.77 1.28 -19.25
C GLU A 17 12.72 1.63 -18.11
N LYS A 18 13.03 0.67 -17.26
CA LYS A 18 13.94 0.81 -16.12
C LYS A 18 13.55 2.02 -15.24
N ILE A 19 12.27 2.11 -14.88
CA ILE A 19 11.76 3.21 -14.04
C ILE A 19 12.52 3.23 -12.72
N CYS A 20 12.94 4.43 -12.30
CA CYS A 20 13.75 4.63 -11.11
C CYS A 20 15.07 3.81 -11.13
N PRO A 21 15.97 4.07 -12.10
CA PRO A 21 17.14 3.23 -12.36
C PRO A 21 18.09 3.13 -11.17
N ASN A 22 18.20 4.17 -10.36
CA ASN A 22 19.02 4.16 -9.13
C ASN A 22 18.55 3.12 -8.10
N LEU A 23 17.26 2.78 -8.07
CA LEU A 23 16.75 1.68 -7.25
C LEU A 23 16.76 0.35 -8.01
N ALA A 24 16.35 0.35 -9.29
CA ALA A 24 16.29 -0.84 -10.11
C ALA A 24 17.64 -1.56 -10.21
N ASP A 25 18.75 -0.81 -10.29
CA ASP A 25 20.10 -1.36 -10.37
C ASP A 25 20.61 -2.03 -9.10
N GLN A 26 20.00 -1.74 -7.96
CA GLN A 26 20.42 -2.24 -6.65
C GLN A 26 19.44 -3.26 -6.06
N ALA A 27 18.19 -3.24 -6.50
CA ALA A 27 17.17 -4.17 -6.03
C ALA A 27 17.31 -5.55 -6.69
N THR A 28 16.86 -6.60 -6.00
CA THR A 28 16.81 -7.96 -6.54
C THR A 28 15.73 -8.07 -7.61
N GLN A 29 14.54 -7.48 -7.36
CA GLN A 29 13.41 -7.54 -8.27
C GLN A 29 12.38 -6.45 -7.98
N LEU A 30 11.47 -6.26 -8.93
CA LEU A 30 10.29 -5.42 -8.75
C LEU A 30 9.31 -6.08 -7.78
N VAL A 31 8.75 -5.29 -6.86
CA VAL A 31 7.66 -5.70 -5.97
C VAL A 31 6.43 -4.87 -6.33
N MET A 32 5.66 -5.36 -7.29
CA MET A 32 4.51 -4.61 -7.84
C MET A 32 3.33 -4.55 -6.90
N GLY A 33 3.03 -5.66 -6.26
CA GLY A 33 1.88 -5.87 -5.39
C GLY A 33 1.43 -7.33 -5.42
N ASP A 34 0.47 -7.66 -4.56
CA ASP A 34 -0.08 -9.03 -4.43
C ASP A 34 -1.53 -8.98 -3.96
N GLY A 35 -2.32 -9.95 -4.35
CA GLY A 35 -3.71 -10.10 -3.91
C GLY A 35 -4.71 -10.13 -5.05
N ASN A 36 -5.94 -9.72 -4.79
CA ASN A 36 -7.04 -9.76 -5.74
C ASN A 36 -7.11 -8.47 -6.58
N PRO A 37 -6.96 -8.54 -7.92
CA PRO A 37 -7.12 -7.39 -8.80
C PRO A 37 -8.54 -6.77 -8.79
N ASP A 38 -9.54 -7.52 -8.33
CA ASP A 38 -10.92 -7.06 -8.20
C ASP A 38 -11.29 -6.66 -6.76
N ALA A 39 -10.29 -6.43 -5.91
CA ALA A 39 -10.51 -6.10 -4.50
C ALA A 39 -11.19 -4.74 -4.32
N ASP A 40 -12.13 -4.68 -3.38
CA ASP A 40 -12.75 -3.42 -2.93
C ASP A 40 -11.78 -2.59 -2.08
N ILE A 41 -10.79 -3.21 -1.46
CA ILE A 41 -9.82 -2.56 -0.56
C ILE A 41 -8.40 -2.79 -1.05
N ILE A 42 -7.65 -1.70 -1.18
CA ILE A 42 -6.21 -1.73 -1.43
C ILE A 42 -5.44 -1.16 -0.24
N PHE A 43 -4.39 -1.87 0.18
CA PHE A 43 -3.43 -1.40 1.17
C PHE A 43 -2.20 -0.86 0.48
N ILE A 44 -1.75 0.32 0.87
CA ILE A 44 -0.58 0.98 0.27
C ILE A 44 0.41 1.39 1.34
N GLY A 45 1.57 0.73 1.35
CA GLY A 45 2.73 1.13 2.13
C GLY A 45 3.67 2.05 1.36
N GLU A 46 4.89 2.24 1.87
CA GLU A 46 5.86 3.17 1.28
C GLU A 46 6.79 2.49 0.28
N ALA A 47 7.52 1.47 0.69
CA ALA A 47 8.50 0.74 -0.14
C ALA A 47 8.77 -0.66 0.38
N PRO A 48 9.26 -1.58 -0.50
CA PRO A 48 9.66 -2.92 -0.10
C PRO A 48 10.88 -2.92 0.83
N GLY A 49 10.89 -3.82 1.80
CA GLY A 49 12.06 -4.16 2.59
C GLY A 49 12.86 -5.32 2.01
N LYS A 50 13.80 -5.85 2.79
CA LYS A 50 14.70 -6.94 2.35
C LYS A 50 13.95 -8.23 1.98
N ASN A 51 13.02 -8.67 2.81
CA ASN A 51 12.29 -9.90 2.57
C ASN A 51 11.36 -9.77 1.36
N GLU A 52 10.75 -8.61 1.19
CA GLU A 52 9.90 -8.28 0.05
C GLU A 52 10.70 -8.28 -1.25
N ASP A 53 11.89 -7.69 -1.25
CA ASP A 53 12.82 -7.67 -2.38
C ASP A 53 13.27 -9.08 -2.79
N LEU A 54 13.52 -9.97 -1.82
CA LEU A 54 13.89 -11.36 -2.07
C LEU A 54 12.75 -12.20 -2.63
N GLN A 55 11.52 -11.98 -2.15
CA GLN A 55 10.35 -12.81 -2.50
C GLN A 55 9.49 -12.22 -3.63
N GLY A 56 9.67 -10.94 -3.97
CA GLY A 56 8.85 -10.25 -4.96
C GLY A 56 7.42 -9.96 -4.50
N LYS A 57 7.14 -10.03 -3.20
CA LYS A 57 5.81 -9.82 -2.61
C LYS A 57 5.85 -8.76 -1.52
N PRO A 58 4.81 -7.89 -1.42
CA PRO A 58 4.73 -6.87 -0.38
C PRO A 58 4.38 -7.47 0.98
N PHE A 59 4.88 -6.84 2.03
CA PHE A 59 4.52 -7.17 3.42
C PHE A 59 4.67 -8.65 3.78
N VAL A 60 5.86 -9.21 3.59
CA VAL A 60 6.20 -10.61 3.94
C VAL A 60 7.16 -10.72 5.12
N GLY A 61 7.66 -9.61 5.67
CA GLY A 61 8.46 -9.57 6.90
C GLY A 61 7.62 -9.52 8.17
N ALA A 62 8.23 -9.07 9.27
CA ALA A 62 7.56 -8.99 10.59
C ALA A 62 6.33 -8.06 10.58
N ALA A 63 6.42 -6.90 9.93
CA ALA A 63 5.28 -6.00 9.75
C ALA A 63 4.15 -6.66 8.92
N GLY A 64 4.51 -7.46 7.93
CA GLY A 64 3.57 -8.22 7.12
C GLY A 64 2.84 -9.30 7.90
N LYS A 65 3.49 -9.95 8.84
CA LYS A 65 2.83 -10.92 9.74
C LYS A 65 1.78 -10.23 10.61
N PHE A 66 2.08 -9.03 11.11
CA PHE A 66 1.10 -8.26 11.87
C PHE A 66 -0.05 -7.76 10.98
N LEU A 67 0.22 -7.40 9.74
CA LEU A 67 -0.84 -7.10 8.76
C LEU A 67 -1.77 -8.31 8.57
N ASP A 68 -1.23 -9.52 8.51
CA ASP A 68 -2.03 -10.75 8.41
C ASP A 68 -2.92 -10.96 9.64
N GLU A 69 -2.43 -10.64 10.83
CA GLU A 69 -3.24 -10.68 12.06
C GLU A 69 -4.38 -9.65 12.03
N MET A 70 -4.11 -8.44 11.55
CA MET A 70 -5.14 -7.40 11.38
C MET A 70 -6.19 -7.81 10.35
N LEU A 71 -5.79 -8.37 9.21
CA LEU A 71 -6.71 -8.91 8.20
C LEU A 71 -7.62 -9.97 8.82
N LYS A 72 -7.04 -10.94 9.54
CA LYS A 72 -7.79 -11.99 10.24
C LYS A 72 -8.77 -11.42 11.27
N SER A 73 -8.38 -10.37 12.01
CA SER A 73 -9.25 -9.70 12.97
C SER A 73 -10.48 -9.05 12.33
N ALA A 74 -10.37 -8.66 11.07
CA ALA A 74 -11.47 -8.12 10.27
C ALA A 74 -12.18 -9.17 9.39
N ASN A 75 -11.93 -10.47 9.61
CA ASN A 75 -12.42 -11.58 8.80
C ASN A 75 -12.05 -11.47 7.31
N LEU A 76 -10.83 -11.04 7.03
CA LEU A 76 -10.26 -10.94 5.69
C LEU A 76 -9.02 -11.81 5.55
N GLN A 77 -8.73 -12.17 4.29
CA GLN A 77 -7.50 -12.82 3.86
C GLN A 77 -6.79 -11.95 2.83
N ARG A 78 -5.52 -12.22 2.54
CA ARG A 78 -4.79 -11.50 1.48
C ARG A 78 -5.45 -11.64 0.10
N SER A 79 -6.11 -12.75 -0.16
CA SER A 79 -6.88 -12.98 -1.40
C SER A 79 -8.17 -12.16 -1.52
N ASP A 80 -8.61 -11.48 -0.47
CA ASP A 80 -9.78 -10.60 -0.48
C ASP A 80 -9.42 -9.14 -0.77
N VAL A 81 -8.15 -8.80 -0.67
CA VAL A 81 -7.62 -7.44 -0.77
C VAL A 81 -6.48 -7.37 -1.77
N TYR A 82 -6.05 -6.16 -2.13
CA TYR A 82 -4.81 -5.97 -2.87
C TYR A 82 -3.82 -5.18 -1.99
N ILE A 83 -2.55 -5.55 -2.03
CA ILE A 83 -1.50 -4.95 -1.19
C ILE A 83 -0.36 -4.48 -2.08
N THR A 84 0.08 -3.25 -1.91
CA THR A 84 1.21 -2.68 -2.66
C THR A 84 1.94 -1.61 -1.84
N ASN A 85 2.91 -0.96 -2.47
CA ASN A 85 3.63 0.19 -1.96
C ASN A 85 3.67 1.31 -3.01
N ILE A 86 3.96 2.53 -2.59
CA ILE A 86 4.18 3.67 -3.51
C ILE A 86 5.38 3.36 -4.40
N VAL A 87 6.53 3.04 -3.81
CA VAL A 87 7.77 2.68 -4.50
C VAL A 87 7.82 1.17 -4.69
N LYS A 88 8.23 0.71 -5.88
CA LYS A 88 8.17 -0.71 -6.25
C LYS A 88 9.51 -1.44 -6.17
N TYR A 89 10.59 -0.74 -5.90
CA TYR A 89 11.91 -1.31 -5.63
C TYR A 89 12.38 -0.98 -4.23
N ARG A 90 13.12 -1.91 -3.62
CA ARG A 90 13.72 -1.70 -2.30
C ARG A 90 14.79 -0.61 -2.33
N PRO A 91 14.69 0.44 -1.50
CA PRO A 91 15.79 1.39 -1.31
C PRO A 91 16.99 0.72 -0.61
N PRO A 92 18.24 1.15 -0.92
CA PRO A 92 19.43 0.63 -0.28
C PRO A 92 19.36 0.71 1.24
N ASN A 93 19.75 -0.37 1.92
CA ASN A 93 19.75 -0.47 3.39
C ASN A 93 18.38 -0.17 4.06
N ASN A 94 17.27 -0.41 3.35
CA ASN A 94 15.91 -0.12 3.80
C ASN A 94 15.71 1.35 4.23
N ARG A 95 16.48 2.30 3.68
CA ARG A 95 16.22 3.72 3.92
C ARG A 95 14.85 4.13 3.39
N ASP A 96 14.33 5.24 3.89
CA ASP A 96 13.12 5.83 3.32
C ASP A 96 13.36 6.21 1.84
N PRO A 97 12.36 6.03 0.97
CA PRO A 97 12.43 6.50 -0.40
C PRO A 97 12.63 8.01 -0.48
N LEU A 98 13.44 8.45 -1.42
CA LEU A 98 13.60 9.87 -1.71
C LEU A 98 12.34 10.43 -2.39
N PRO A 99 12.05 11.73 -2.26
CA PRO A 99 10.92 12.36 -2.94
C PRO A 99 10.91 12.12 -4.46
N GLU A 100 12.07 12.11 -5.09
CA GLU A 100 12.22 11.84 -6.52
C GLU A 100 11.83 10.40 -6.89
N GLU A 101 12.21 9.44 -6.06
CA GLU A 101 11.87 8.03 -6.26
C GLU A 101 10.35 7.82 -6.17
N LYS A 102 9.70 8.49 -5.21
CA LYS A 102 8.23 8.47 -5.10
C LYS A 102 7.57 9.12 -6.32
N ARG A 103 8.09 10.26 -6.81
CA ARG A 103 7.57 10.93 -8.01
C ARG A 103 7.64 10.06 -9.24
N GLN A 104 8.73 9.31 -9.44
CA GLN A 104 8.89 8.43 -10.59
C GLN A 104 7.90 7.26 -10.58
N PHE A 105 7.55 6.73 -9.40
CA PHE A 105 6.58 5.65 -9.29
C PHE A 105 5.11 6.11 -9.20
N TRP A 106 4.86 7.38 -8.87
CA TRP A 106 3.50 7.88 -8.65
C TRP A 106 2.56 7.66 -9.85
N PRO A 107 2.95 7.95 -11.10
CA PRO A 107 2.11 7.68 -12.26
C PRO A 107 1.73 6.20 -12.41
N TYR A 108 2.64 5.30 -12.08
CA TYR A 108 2.40 3.84 -12.14
C TYR A 108 1.47 3.38 -11.03
N LEU A 109 1.57 3.96 -9.83
CA LEU A 109 0.61 3.72 -8.76
C LEU A 109 -0.80 4.18 -9.15
N LEU A 110 -0.94 5.36 -9.77
CA LEU A 110 -2.24 5.84 -10.27
C LEU A 110 -2.82 4.88 -11.32
N ARG A 111 -2.03 4.45 -12.28
CA ARG A 111 -2.47 3.46 -13.28
C ARG A 111 -2.86 2.12 -12.63
N GLN A 112 -2.16 1.69 -11.59
CA GLN A 112 -2.52 0.51 -10.82
C GLN A 112 -3.89 0.70 -10.14
N LEU A 113 -4.16 1.86 -9.55
CA LEU A 113 -5.46 2.20 -8.97
C LEU A 113 -6.57 2.28 -10.02
N GLU A 114 -6.29 2.83 -11.20
CA GLU A 114 -7.22 2.87 -12.34
C GLU A 114 -7.60 1.46 -12.85
N ILE A 115 -6.65 0.53 -12.81
CA ILE A 115 -6.89 -0.87 -13.19
C ILE A 115 -7.73 -1.58 -12.12
N ILE A 116 -7.35 -1.47 -10.85
CA ILE A 116 -7.99 -2.19 -9.73
C ILE A 116 -9.36 -1.60 -9.42
N GLN A 117 -9.50 -0.26 -9.45
CA GLN A 117 -10.73 0.47 -9.10
C GLN A 117 -11.27 0.11 -7.71
N PRO A 118 -10.45 0.22 -6.65
CA PRO A 118 -10.89 -0.11 -5.31
C PRO A 118 -11.93 0.90 -4.81
N LYS A 119 -12.80 0.50 -3.90
CA LYS A 119 -13.71 1.39 -3.18
C LYS A 119 -12.98 2.25 -2.16
N ALA A 120 -11.94 1.71 -1.54
CA ALA A 120 -11.14 2.44 -0.58
C ALA A 120 -9.65 2.09 -0.65
N ILE A 121 -8.84 3.10 -0.33
CA ILE A 121 -7.39 3.03 -0.16
C ILE A 121 -7.09 3.15 1.33
N LEU A 122 -6.51 2.11 1.93
CA LEU A 122 -6.02 2.12 3.31
C LEU A 122 -4.51 2.31 3.27
N THR A 123 -4.03 3.49 3.65
CA THR A 123 -2.59 3.79 3.65
C THR A 123 -1.94 3.33 4.95
N LEU A 124 -0.79 2.70 4.85
CA LEU A 124 -0.05 2.13 5.98
C LEU A 124 1.15 3.03 6.32
N GLY A 125 0.98 3.85 7.34
CA GLY A 125 1.99 4.78 7.84
C GLY A 125 1.86 6.20 7.28
N ARG A 126 2.54 7.13 7.97
CA ARG A 126 2.49 8.57 7.65
C ARG A 126 3.05 8.91 6.26
N HIS A 127 4.06 8.18 5.83
CA HIS A 127 4.71 8.45 4.53
C HIS A 127 3.82 8.07 3.37
N SER A 128 3.17 6.89 3.44
CA SER A 128 2.18 6.48 2.45
C SER A 128 0.96 7.41 2.50
N GLY A 129 0.40 7.63 3.68
CA GLY A 129 -0.76 8.51 3.86
C GLY A 129 -0.52 9.94 3.38
N GLY A 130 0.68 10.49 3.64
CA GLY A 130 1.08 11.83 3.21
C GLY A 130 1.16 12.01 1.69
N GLY A 131 1.35 10.92 0.94
CA GLY A 131 1.28 10.93 -0.53
C GLY A 131 -0.14 11.20 -1.06
N PHE A 132 -1.16 10.80 -0.32
CA PHE A 132 -2.57 11.00 -0.66
C PHE A 132 -3.20 12.19 0.06
N ILE A 133 -2.79 12.48 1.29
CA ILE A 133 -3.33 13.53 2.15
C ILE A 133 -2.18 14.46 2.53
N PRO A 134 -1.97 15.57 1.79
CA PRO A 134 -0.94 16.53 2.12
C PRO A 134 -1.11 17.08 3.54
N GLY A 135 -0.01 17.13 4.30
CA GLY A 135 -0.03 17.63 5.67
C GLY A 135 -0.63 16.69 6.71
N LEU A 136 -0.83 15.41 6.35
CA LEU A 136 -1.38 14.38 7.25
C LEU A 136 -0.65 14.34 8.61
N GLN A 137 -1.41 14.47 9.68
CA GLN A 137 -0.97 14.23 11.05
C GLN A 137 -1.51 12.89 11.54
N ILE A 138 -0.77 11.81 11.31
CA ILE A 138 -1.25 10.43 11.56
C ILE A 138 -1.75 10.22 13.00
N SER A 139 -1.12 10.83 13.99
CA SER A 139 -1.52 10.72 15.40
C SER A 139 -2.92 11.29 15.71
N LYS A 140 -3.45 12.15 14.83
CA LYS A 140 -4.77 12.79 15.00
C LYS A 140 -5.80 12.28 14.01
N GLU A 141 -5.34 11.71 12.89
CA GLU A 141 -6.19 11.45 11.74
C GLU A 141 -6.29 9.96 11.36
N HIS A 142 -5.54 9.09 12.06
CA HIS A 142 -5.62 7.66 11.83
C HIS A 142 -7.05 7.14 11.95
N GLY A 143 -7.41 6.18 11.11
CA GLY A 143 -8.73 5.57 11.06
C GLY A 143 -9.85 6.45 10.50
N ARG A 144 -9.58 7.71 10.10
CA ARG A 144 -10.61 8.65 9.63
C ARG A 144 -10.72 8.64 8.11
N PRO A 145 -11.87 8.26 7.53
CA PRO A 145 -12.09 8.30 6.09
C PRO A 145 -12.03 9.72 5.54
N ARG A 146 -11.39 9.89 4.39
CA ARG A 146 -11.36 11.15 3.63
C ARG A 146 -11.60 10.91 2.16
N LYS A 147 -12.39 11.78 1.53
CA LYS A 147 -12.49 11.81 0.07
C LYS A 147 -11.26 12.53 -0.50
N VAL A 148 -10.57 11.88 -1.41
CA VAL A 148 -9.38 12.41 -2.07
C VAL A 148 -9.58 12.30 -3.57
N ARG A 149 -9.38 13.40 -4.28
CA ARG A 149 -9.41 13.43 -5.73
C ARG A 149 -7.98 13.40 -6.28
N LEU A 150 -7.71 12.41 -7.10
CA LEU A 150 -6.44 12.24 -7.80
C LEU A 150 -6.73 12.25 -9.31
N HIS A 151 -6.35 13.33 -9.97
CA HIS A 151 -6.76 13.59 -11.35
C HIS A 151 -8.29 13.51 -11.52
N GLU A 152 -8.77 12.64 -12.40
CA GLU A 152 -10.21 12.44 -12.65
C GLU A 152 -10.87 11.41 -11.73
N LEU A 153 -10.09 10.77 -10.84
CA LEU A 153 -10.57 9.71 -9.95
C LEU A 153 -10.79 10.25 -8.53
N GLU A 154 -11.87 9.82 -7.91
CA GLU A 154 -12.17 10.08 -6.51
C GLU A 154 -12.09 8.76 -5.72
N PHE A 155 -11.37 8.80 -4.61
CA PHE A 155 -11.20 7.67 -3.71
C PHE A 155 -11.55 8.03 -2.27
N VAL A 156 -12.03 7.05 -1.52
CA VAL A 156 -12.01 7.11 -0.06
C VAL A 156 -10.64 6.65 0.41
N VAL A 157 -9.92 7.51 1.12
CA VAL A 157 -8.60 7.21 1.71
C VAL A 157 -8.74 7.16 3.23
N ILE A 158 -8.27 6.10 3.85
CA ILE A 158 -8.26 5.93 5.31
C ILE A 158 -6.81 5.76 5.75
N PRO A 159 -6.20 6.76 6.39
CA PRO A 159 -4.84 6.65 6.88
C PRO A 159 -4.80 5.78 8.13
N LEU A 160 -3.88 4.82 8.16
CA LEU A 160 -3.64 3.93 9.30
C LEU A 160 -2.19 4.04 9.74
N TYR A 161 -1.90 3.70 10.99
CA TYR A 161 -0.53 3.51 11.43
C TYR A 161 0.14 2.38 10.64
N HIS A 162 1.46 2.49 10.45
CA HIS A 162 2.21 1.39 9.85
C HIS A 162 2.20 0.18 10.79
N PRO A 163 2.02 -1.06 10.28
CA PRO A 163 2.01 -2.27 11.12
C PRO A 163 3.25 -2.42 12.00
N ALA A 164 4.41 -1.95 11.56
CA ALA A 164 5.63 -1.96 12.35
C ALA A 164 5.53 -1.17 13.67
N ALA A 165 4.62 -0.20 13.78
CA ALA A 165 4.42 0.55 15.03
C ALA A 165 4.05 -0.36 16.21
N ALA A 166 3.31 -1.43 15.96
CA ALA A 166 2.97 -2.43 16.99
C ALA A 166 4.17 -3.28 17.41
N LEU A 167 5.20 -3.40 16.56
CA LEU A 167 6.44 -4.14 16.87
C LEU A 167 7.36 -3.35 17.78
N TYR A 168 7.39 -2.02 17.66
CA TYR A 168 8.20 -1.12 18.48
C TYR A 168 7.50 -0.68 19.76
N ASN A 169 6.17 -0.59 19.73
CA ASN A 169 5.35 -0.19 20.86
C ASN A 169 4.13 -1.13 20.97
N GLY A 170 4.24 -2.13 21.83
CA GLY A 170 3.17 -3.10 22.06
C GLY A 170 1.85 -2.49 22.57
N GLY A 171 1.92 -1.31 23.22
CA GLY A 171 0.74 -0.56 23.63
C GLY A 171 -0.11 -0.04 22.47
N MET A 172 0.45 0.08 21.27
CA MET A 172 -0.28 0.50 20.08
C MET A 172 -0.99 -0.65 19.34
N ARG A 173 -0.68 -1.89 19.70
CA ARG A 173 -1.23 -3.07 18.99
C ARG A 173 -2.75 -3.06 18.89
N GLN A 174 -3.43 -2.81 19.99
CA GLN A 174 -4.90 -2.81 20.02
C GLN A 174 -5.47 -1.64 19.23
N THR A 175 -4.87 -0.45 19.31
CA THR A 175 -5.27 0.72 18.52
C THR A 175 -5.20 0.41 17.01
N LEU A 176 -4.12 -0.22 16.54
CA LEU A 176 -3.99 -0.59 15.13
C LEU A 176 -5.06 -1.60 14.69
N ILE A 177 -5.35 -2.59 15.53
CA ILE A 177 -6.39 -3.58 15.26
C ILE A 177 -7.77 -2.92 15.20
N ASP A 178 -8.09 -2.07 16.17
CA ASP A 178 -9.39 -1.39 16.25
C ASP A 178 -9.61 -0.45 15.04
N ASP A 179 -8.62 0.37 14.70
CA ASP A 179 -8.67 1.23 13.51
C ASP A 179 -8.88 0.44 12.22
N PHE A 180 -8.18 -0.69 12.11
CA PHE A 180 -8.26 -1.56 10.95
C PHE A 180 -9.66 -2.17 10.80
N ILE A 181 -10.23 -2.71 11.89
CA ILE A 181 -11.59 -3.26 11.89
C ILE A 181 -12.61 -2.18 11.52
N GLN A 182 -12.52 -0.99 12.14
CA GLN A 182 -13.41 0.12 11.83
C GLN A 182 -13.32 0.57 10.37
N ALA A 183 -12.10 0.65 9.82
CA ALA A 183 -11.89 1.02 8.43
C ALA A 183 -12.54 0.00 7.47
N VAL A 184 -12.35 -1.29 7.72
CA VAL A 184 -12.95 -2.37 6.91
C VAL A 184 -14.47 -2.36 7.00
N GLU A 185 -15.03 -2.19 8.21
CA GLU A 185 -16.47 -2.09 8.42
C GLU A 185 -17.06 -0.86 7.71
N PHE A 186 -16.38 0.29 7.79
CA PHE A 186 -16.78 1.48 7.04
C PHE A 186 -16.91 1.21 5.54
N VAL A 187 -15.92 0.56 4.94
CA VAL A 187 -15.95 0.24 3.50
C VAL A 187 -17.09 -0.73 3.17
N LYS A 188 -17.30 -1.76 3.99
CA LYS A 188 -18.38 -2.74 3.79
C LYS A 188 -19.77 -2.11 3.87
N ASN A 189 -19.95 -1.13 4.75
CA ASN A 189 -21.26 -0.52 5.04
C ASN A 189 -21.55 0.72 4.18
N SER A 190 -20.53 1.37 3.60
CA SER A 190 -20.72 2.61 2.85
C SER A 190 -21.36 2.43 1.48
N GLY A 191 -21.55 1.20 0.99
CA GLY A 191 -22.15 0.93 -0.32
C GLY A 191 -21.38 1.57 -1.49
N ALA A 192 -20.18 2.04 -1.20
CA ALA A 192 -19.33 2.72 -2.16
C ALA A 192 -18.81 1.78 -3.23
#